data_64e3296442da59386565f1b713631347
#
_entry.id   64e3296442da59386565f1b713631347
#
_cell.length_a   1.000
_cell.length_b   1.000
_cell.length_c   1.000
_cell.angle_alpha   90.00
_cell.angle_beta   90.00
_cell.angle_gamma   90.00
#
_symmetry.space_group_name_H-M   'P 1'
#
loop_
_entity.id
_entity.type
_entity.pdbx_description
1 polymer ?
#
loop_
_entity_poly.entity_id
_entity_poly.type
_entity_poly.pdbx_seq_one_letter_code
_entity_poly.pdbx_strand_id
1 'polypeptide(L)'
;MARRAQRPSERVQTAVTTATKHLSEWLDTRFTQEISAVKWDYPTPPQVRDIVDTGRLRASQTRTVNPDGSVTFTWPVEYATQVHEGGVSPTGQRFPGRPWTRAPLAKAPAFFGQLLREELRRAP
;
A
#
# COMPACT_ATOMS: atom_id res chain seq x y z
N MET A 1 19.29 -12.35 -37.49
CA MET A 1 18.81 -10.98 -37.29
C MET A 1 19.44 -10.38 -36.05
N ALA A 2 20.13 -9.29 -36.20
CA ALA A 2 20.79 -8.67 -35.05
C ALA A 2 19.75 -8.17 -34.06
N ARG A 3 19.93 -8.50 -32.80
CA ARG A 3 19.06 -8.05 -31.76
C ARG A 3 19.25 -6.54 -31.55
N ARG A 4 18.19 -5.79 -31.74
CA ARG A 4 18.25 -4.34 -31.58
C ARG A 4 18.55 -4.00 -30.13
N ALA A 5 19.56 -3.17 -29.92
CA ALA A 5 19.85 -2.66 -28.59
C ALA A 5 18.71 -1.76 -28.11
N GLN A 6 18.30 -1.94 -26.86
CA GLN A 6 17.27 -1.12 -26.26
C GLN A 6 17.75 0.32 -26.11
N ARG A 7 16.93 1.28 -26.50
CA ARG A 7 17.26 2.70 -26.33
C ARG A 7 17.36 3.05 -24.84
N PRO A 8 18.20 4.03 -24.45
CA PRO A 8 18.27 4.43 -23.05
C PRO A 8 16.93 4.77 -22.43
N SER A 9 16.05 5.46 -23.19
CA SER A 9 14.71 5.78 -22.70
C SER A 9 13.85 4.54 -22.47
N GLU A 10 13.98 3.53 -23.31
CA GLU A 10 13.28 2.25 -23.16
C GLU A 10 13.80 1.49 -21.95
N ARG A 11 15.11 1.51 -21.72
CA ARG A 11 15.73 0.88 -20.55
C ARG A 11 15.23 1.49 -19.26
N VAL A 12 15.18 2.82 -19.20
CA VAL A 12 14.66 3.53 -18.04
C VAL A 12 13.19 3.17 -17.82
N GLN A 13 12.40 3.16 -18.88
CA GLN A 13 10.98 2.85 -18.78
C GLN A 13 10.76 1.42 -18.30
N THR A 14 11.53 0.46 -18.82
CA THR A 14 11.46 -0.93 -18.36
C THR A 14 11.84 -1.03 -16.89
N ALA A 15 12.91 -0.34 -16.48
CA ALA A 15 13.34 -0.35 -15.09
C ALA A 15 12.28 0.26 -14.18
N VAL A 16 11.66 1.36 -14.59
CA VAL A 16 10.57 2.00 -13.82
C VAL A 16 9.39 1.04 -13.69
N THR A 17 8.99 0.38 -14.77
CA THR A 17 7.87 -0.57 -14.75
C THR A 17 8.15 -1.72 -13.79
N THR A 18 9.34 -2.30 -13.85
CA THR A 18 9.71 -3.41 -12.98
C THR A 18 9.81 -2.96 -11.52
N ALA A 19 10.43 -1.81 -11.27
CA ALA A 19 10.55 -1.27 -9.91
C ALA A 19 9.17 -0.95 -9.33
N THR A 20 8.27 -0.39 -10.13
CA THR A 20 6.90 -0.09 -9.71
C THR A 20 6.16 -1.38 -9.33
N LYS A 21 6.34 -2.43 -10.12
CA LYS A 21 5.72 -3.72 -9.82
C LYS A 21 6.20 -4.24 -8.46
N HIS A 22 7.50 -4.25 -8.22
CA HIS A 22 8.05 -4.73 -6.95
C HIS A 22 7.62 -3.85 -5.79
N LEU A 23 7.60 -2.53 -5.97
CA LEU A 23 7.12 -1.62 -4.94
C LEU A 23 5.66 -1.90 -4.62
N SER A 24 4.82 -2.10 -5.62
CA SER A 24 3.39 -2.35 -5.39
C SER A 24 3.15 -3.66 -4.64
N GLU A 25 3.93 -4.69 -4.93
CA GLU A 25 3.87 -5.96 -4.20
C GLU A 25 4.28 -5.78 -2.74
N TRP A 26 5.33 -5.00 -2.51
CA TRP A 26 5.78 -4.69 -1.16
C TRP A 26 4.73 -3.90 -0.39
N LEU A 27 4.14 -2.88 -1.02
CA LEU A 27 3.08 -2.08 -0.38
C LEU A 27 1.86 -2.94 -0.06
N ASP A 28 1.48 -3.84 -0.97
CA ASP A 28 0.36 -4.75 -0.76
C ASP A 28 0.55 -5.55 0.53
N THR A 29 1.73 -6.11 0.70
CA THR A 29 2.09 -6.88 1.90
C THR A 29 2.13 -5.98 3.14
N ARG A 30 2.75 -4.81 3.03
CA ARG A 30 2.92 -3.92 4.17
C ARG A 30 1.61 -3.34 4.65
N PHE A 31 0.70 -2.97 3.73
CA PHE A 31 -0.62 -2.50 4.12
C PHE A 31 -1.37 -3.57 4.90
N THR A 32 -1.33 -4.80 4.43
CA THR A 32 -1.96 -5.93 5.12
C THR A 32 -1.38 -6.10 6.53
N GLN A 33 -0.07 -6.05 6.65
CA GLN A 33 0.59 -6.16 7.95
C GLN A 33 0.22 -5.00 8.87
N GLU A 34 0.18 -3.78 8.34
CA GLU A 34 -0.15 -2.60 9.14
C GLU A 34 -1.59 -2.64 9.65
N ILE A 35 -2.54 -3.09 8.82
CA ILE A 35 -3.93 -3.22 9.26
C ILE A 35 -4.02 -4.12 10.48
N SER A 36 -3.21 -5.17 10.54
CA SER A 36 -3.24 -6.17 11.61
C SER A 36 -2.27 -5.88 12.75
N ALA A 37 -1.54 -4.77 12.71
CA ALA A 37 -0.49 -4.50 13.69
C ALA A 37 -1.06 -4.24 15.08
N VAL A 38 -0.39 -4.79 16.10
CA VAL A 38 -0.80 -4.69 17.50
C VAL A 38 -0.56 -3.29 18.08
N LYS A 39 0.26 -2.49 17.40
CA LYS A 39 0.64 -1.15 17.85
C LYS A 39 -0.51 -0.15 17.88
N TRP A 40 -1.61 -0.48 17.22
CA TRP A 40 -2.76 0.41 17.18
C TRP A 40 -3.50 0.36 18.51
N ASP A 41 -3.49 1.50 19.18
CA ASP A 41 -4.10 1.62 20.49
C ASP A 41 -5.57 1.99 20.31
N TYR A 42 -6.43 0.99 20.45
CA TYR A 42 -7.85 1.18 20.37
C TYR A 42 -8.42 1.18 21.77
N PRO A 43 -9.11 2.25 22.17
CA PRO A 43 -9.92 2.14 23.36
C PRO A 43 -11.00 1.12 23.05
N THR A 44 -10.91 -0.04 23.63
CA THR A 44 -11.88 -1.09 23.44
C THR A 44 -12.92 -1.09 24.53
N PRO A 45 -14.01 -0.34 24.37
CA PRO A 45 -15.22 -0.75 25.06
C PRO A 45 -15.55 -2.17 24.53
N PRO A 46 -16.09 -3.04 25.37
CA PRO A 46 -16.34 -4.43 24.99
C PRO A 46 -17.16 -4.61 23.72
N GLN A 47 -17.87 -3.56 23.28
CA GLN A 47 -18.72 -3.59 22.11
C GLN A 47 -18.02 -3.24 20.80
N VAL A 48 -16.75 -2.81 20.84
CA VAL A 48 -16.06 -2.43 19.63
C VAL A 48 -15.49 -3.66 18.95
N ARG A 49 -16.01 -3.96 17.76
CA ARG A 49 -15.62 -5.14 16.98
C ARG A 49 -14.44 -4.86 16.07
N ASP A 50 -13.50 -4.15 16.56
CA ASP A 50 -12.36 -3.75 15.78
C ASP A 50 -11.64 -4.93 15.13
N ILE A 51 -11.44 -5.98 15.89
CA ILE A 51 -10.71 -7.16 15.43
C ILE A 51 -11.44 -7.87 14.29
N VAL A 52 -12.76 -7.97 14.38
CA VAL A 52 -13.57 -8.60 13.35
C VAL A 52 -13.54 -7.80 12.07
N ASP A 53 -13.70 -6.49 12.19
CA ASP A 53 -13.72 -5.58 11.05
C ASP A 53 -12.34 -5.46 10.41
N THR A 54 -11.27 -5.66 11.16
CA THR A 54 -9.90 -5.69 10.63
C THR A 54 -9.72 -6.82 9.63
N GLY A 55 -10.26 -8.01 9.91
CA GLY A 55 -10.19 -9.12 8.97
C GLY A 55 -10.92 -8.84 7.67
N ARG A 56 -12.12 -8.27 7.76
CA ARG A 56 -12.91 -7.89 6.59
C ARG A 56 -12.22 -6.76 5.80
N LEU A 57 -11.70 -5.77 6.51
CA LEU A 57 -10.97 -4.66 5.91
C LEU A 57 -9.76 -5.17 5.14
N ARG A 58 -8.96 -6.01 5.76
CA ARG A 58 -7.77 -6.59 5.15
C ARG A 58 -8.12 -7.41 3.91
N ALA A 59 -9.18 -8.20 3.99
CA ALA A 59 -9.62 -9.04 2.87
C ALA A 59 -10.16 -8.21 1.71
N SER A 60 -10.61 -6.97 1.96
CA SER A 60 -11.15 -6.10 0.92
C SER A 60 -10.07 -5.41 0.10
N GLN A 61 -8.81 -5.47 0.54
CA GLN A 61 -7.72 -4.76 -0.13
C GLN A 61 -7.56 -5.23 -1.57
N THR A 62 -7.60 -4.28 -2.49
CA THR A 62 -7.39 -4.56 -3.92
C THR A 62 -6.26 -3.68 -4.44
N ARG A 63 -5.56 -4.22 -5.42
CA ARG A 63 -4.46 -3.53 -6.09
C ARG A 63 -4.72 -3.57 -7.59
N THR A 64 -4.75 -2.41 -8.22
CA THR A 64 -4.97 -2.30 -9.65
C THR A 64 -3.80 -1.58 -10.29
N VAL A 65 -3.23 -2.17 -11.32
CA VAL A 65 -2.21 -1.51 -12.14
C VAL A 65 -2.94 -0.80 -13.28
N ASN A 66 -2.78 0.51 -13.34
CA ASN A 66 -3.47 1.35 -14.30
C ASN A 66 -2.70 1.42 -15.63
N PRO A 67 -3.38 1.77 -16.74
CA PRO A 67 -2.70 1.84 -18.04
C PRO A 67 -1.54 2.83 -18.10
N ASP A 68 -1.57 3.88 -17.28
CA ASP A 68 -0.49 4.88 -17.23
C ASP A 68 0.70 4.43 -16.39
N GLY A 69 0.67 3.22 -15.83
CA GLY A 69 1.74 2.69 -14.99
C GLY A 69 1.58 2.96 -13.51
N SER A 70 0.59 3.74 -13.10
CA SER A 70 0.31 3.96 -11.68
C SER A 70 -0.39 2.75 -11.07
N VAL A 71 -0.38 2.68 -9.75
CA VAL A 71 -1.01 1.59 -9.01
C VAL A 71 -2.01 2.19 -8.02
N THR A 72 -3.22 1.67 -8.03
CA THR A 72 -4.28 2.09 -7.12
C THR A 72 -4.56 0.99 -6.11
N PHE A 73 -4.57 1.37 -4.85
CA PHE A 73 -5.00 0.48 -3.76
C PHE A 73 -6.34 0.96 -3.23
N THR A 74 -7.28 0.03 -3.06
CA THR A 74 -8.60 0.36 -2.51
C THR A 74 -9.00 -0.64 -1.43
N TRP A 75 -9.81 -0.17 -0.52
CA TRP A 75 -10.43 -0.98 0.54
C TRP A 75 -11.93 -0.69 0.50
N PRO A 76 -12.68 -1.39 -0.37
CA PRO A 76 -14.08 -1.05 -0.64
C PRO A 76 -15.04 -1.57 0.45
N VAL A 77 -14.80 -1.14 1.66
CA VAL A 77 -15.72 -1.36 2.77
C VAL A 77 -16.13 0.01 3.31
N GLU A 78 -17.38 0.12 3.74
CA GLU A 78 -17.99 1.40 4.09
C GLU A 78 -17.31 2.10 5.25
N TYR A 79 -16.65 1.36 6.13
CA TYR A 79 -15.99 1.92 7.31
C TYR A 79 -14.50 2.18 7.14
N ALA A 80 -13.93 1.93 5.95
CA ALA A 80 -12.48 1.99 5.75
C ALA A 80 -11.91 3.39 6.06
N THR A 81 -12.56 4.44 5.59
CA THR A 81 -12.09 5.80 5.83
C THR A 81 -12.09 6.14 7.32
N GLN A 82 -13.14 5.76 8.03
CA GLN A 82 -13.25 6.04 9.46
C GLN A 82 -12.19 5.28 10.26
N VAL A 83 -11.94 4.03 9.91
CA VAL A 83 -10.90 3.25 10.58
C VAL A 83 -9.53 3.85 10.33
N HIS A 84 -9.26 4.27 9.09
CA HIS A 84 -7.97 4.86 8.73
C HIS A 84 -7.76 6.21 9.43
N GLU A 85 -8.75 7.10 9.40
CA GLU A 85 -8.59 8.47 9.87
C GLU A 85 -9.04 8.67 11.32
N GLY A 86 -9.81 7.72 11.87
CA GLY A 86 -10.45 7.90 13.15
C GLY A 86 -11.77 8.64 13.01
N GLY A 87 -12.49 8.78 14.09
CA GLY A 87 -13.77 9.45 14.02
C GLY A 87 -14.52 9.42 15.33
N VAL A 88 -15.85 9.56 15.20
CA VAL A 88 -16.77 9.59 16.32
C VAL A 88 -17.80 8.49 16.10
N SER A 89 -18.01 7.65 17.12
CA SER A 89 -19.00 6.58 17.05
C SER A 89 -20.42 7.17 17.10
N PRO A 90 -21.45 6.39 16.75
CA PRO A 90 -22.83 6.84 16.86
C PRO A 90 -23.21 7.28 18.28
N THR A 91 -22.52 6.77 19.30
CA THR A 91 -22.75 7.17 20.69
C THR A 91 -21.94 8.40 21.11
N GLY A 92 -21.23 9.04 20.16
CA GLY A 92 -20.46 10.24 20.44
C GLY A 92 -19.05 10.01 20.96
N GLN A 93 -18.62 8.77 21.05
CA GLN A 93 -17.29 8.44 21.54
C GLN A 93 -16.26 8.59 20.43
N ARG A 94 -15.20 9.34 20.70
CA ARG A 94 -14.09 9.48 19.76
C ARG A 94 -13.20 8.24 19.79
N PHE A 95 -12.72 7.84 18.60
CA PHE A 95 -11.73 6.78 18.49
C PHE A 95 -10.60 7.24 17.58
N PRO A 96 -9.36 6.81 17.89
CA PRO A 96 -8.20 7.17 17.06
C PRO A 96 -8.23 6.43 15.74
N GLY A 97 -7.59 7.01 14.73
CA GLY A 97 -7.43 6.35 13.45
C GLY A 97 -6.38 5.25 13.50
N ARG A 98 -6.46 4.39 12.51
CA ARG A 98 -5.47 3.35 12.25
C ARG A 98 -4.94 3.58 10.83
N PRO A 99 -4.06 4.59 10.65
CA PRO A 99 -3.62 4.98 9.31
C PRO A 99 -2.59 4.00 8.75
N TRP A 100 -3.04 2.84 8.33
CA TRP A 100 -2.19 1.75 7.87
C TRP A 100 -1.37 2.08 6.62
N THR A 101 -1.75 3.12 5.88
CA THR A 101 -1.01 3.49 4.68
C THR A 101 0.17 4.41 4.97
N ARG A 102 0.18 5.14 6.08
CA ARG A 102 1.16 6.21 6.31
C ARG A 102 2.59 5.74 6.41
N ALA A 103 2.86 4.75 7.25
CA ALA A 103 4.22 4.27 7.45
C ALA A 103 4.79 3.64 6.18
N PRO A 104 4.06 2.73 5.48
CA PRO A 104 4.57 2.20 4.22
C PRO A 104 4.78 3.26 3.16
N LEU A 105 3.84 4.20 3.01
CA LEU A 105 3.97 5.26 2.00
C LEU A 105 5.13 6.20 2.31
N ALA A 106 5.43 6.44 3.58
CA ALA A 106 6.57 7.26 3.95
C ALA A 106 7.90 6.63 3.53
N LYS A 107 7.97 5.31 3.49
CA LYS A 107 9.17 4.59 3.07
C LYS A 107 9.23 4.35 1.57
N ALA A 108 8.12 4.48 0.88
CA ALA A 108 8.02 4.12 -0.53
C ALA A 108 8.99 4.88 -1.44
N PRO A 109 9.20 6.21 -1.32
CA PRO A 109 10.11 6.89 -2.23
C PRO A 109 11.56 6.40 -2.14
N ALA A 110 12.06 6.19 -0.94
CA ALA A 110 13.43 5.70 -0.76
C ALA A 110 13.57 4.26 -1.28
N PHE A 111 12.59 3.43 -1.00
CA PHE A 111 12.60 2.04 -1.46
C PHE A 111 12.47 1.97 -2.98
N PHE A 112 11.61 2.79 -3.57
CA PHE A 112 11.50 2.87 -5.02
C PHE A 112 12.82 3.26 -5.67
N GLY A 113 13.50 4.25 -5.11
CA GLY A 113 14.82 4.66 -5.60
C GLY A 113 15.83 3.53 -5.57
N GLN A 114 15.82 2.75 -4.50
CA GLN A 114 16.70 1.59 -4.38
C GLN A 114 16.38 0.51 -5.41
N LEU A 115 15.10 0.19 -5.59
CA LEU A 115 14.65 -0.78 -6.59
C LEU A 115 15.02 -0.32 -8.00
N LEU A 116 14.83 0.96 -8.29
CA LEU A 116 15.13 1.51 -9.60
C LEU A 116 16.63 1.41 -9.91
N ARG A 117 17.49 1.75 -8.93
CA ARG A 117 18.92 1.63 -9.10
C ARG A 117 19.34 0.19 -9.37
N GLU A 118 18.73 -0.76 -8.69
CA GLU A 118 19.01 -2.18 -8.91
C GLU A 118 18.62 -2.62 -10.30
N GLU A 119 17.45 -2.21 -10.77
CA GLU A 119 16.99 -2.57 -12.11
C GLU A 119 17.87 -1.95 -13.20
N LEU A 120 18.29 -0.70 -13.03
CA LEU A 120 19.18 -0.05 -13.97
C LEU A 120 20.56 -0.71 -14.01
N ARG A 121 21.02 -1.26 -12.89
CA ARG A 121 22.28 -1.98 -12.80
C ARG A 121 22.22 -3.32 -13.51
N ARG A 122 21.09 -4.00 -13.46
CA ARG A 122 20.87 -5.28 -14.13
C ARG A 122 20.69 -5.14 -15.62
N ALA A 123 20.26 -3.97 -16.08
CA ALA A 123 20.00 -3.76 -17.50
C ALA A 123 21.30 -3.87 -18.27
N PRO A 124 21.33 -4.67 -19.37
CA PRO A 124 22.53 -4.83 -20.19
C PRO A 124 22.87 -3.54 -20.95
#